data_64985f5403aeb279e5f5d2afce345d13
#
_entry.id   64985f5403aeb279e5f5d2afce345d13
#
_cell.length_a   1.000
_cell.length_b   1.000
_cell.length_c   1.000
_cell.angle_alpha   90.00
_cell.angle_beta   90.00
_cell.angle_gamma   90.00
#
_symmetry.space_group_name_H-M   'P 1'
#
loop_
_entity.id
_entity.type
_entity.pdbx_description
1 polymer ?
#
loop_
_entity_poly.entity_id
_entity_poly.type
_entity_poly.pdbx_seq_one_letter_code
_entity_poly.pdbx_strand_id
1 'polypeptide(L)'
;MQSWYSIIPKSPWLSIYIWIIFCIMPFFFIMRSFSPFYIGIGITMIILYLLCHKFSFQSKPGLVYMWISFQMVLNIAMTLMFGYIYLSLFTAFFIGNIRQTVGFYIMYGLHIGFTVLSIAAGYFIYLDLFLTQTPFIIIAVLGVVLLPFTLYTRNKQENLESELETAKDRISELIIHEERQRIARDLHDTLGQKLSMIGLKSDLAARLVEKNPQQA
;
A
#
# COMPACT_ATOMS: atom_id res chain seq x y z
N MET A 1 4.33 13.46 -2.68
CA MET A 1 4.81 12.28 -3.44
C MET A 1 5.24 11.24 -2.44
N GLN A 2 4.31 10.44 -1.93
CA GLN A 2 4.66 9.31 -1.05
C GLN A 2 5.23 8.20 -1.93
N SER A 3 6.46 7.84 -1.65
CA SER A 3 7.22 6.86 -2.42
C SER A 3 6.58 5.48 -2.29
N TRP A 4 6.27 4.87 -3.42
CA TRP A 4 5.80 3.49 -3.56
C TRP A 4 6.81 2.45 -3.03
N TYR A 5 7.97 2.89 -2.52
CA TYR A 5 9.07 2.06 -2.06
C TYR A 5 8.96 1.50 -0.65
N SER A 6 7.90 1.83 0.11
CA SER A 6 7.73 1.31 1.48
C SER A 6 7.21 -0.14 1.56
N ILE A 7 6.93 -0.77 0.41
CA ILE A 7 6.33 -2.12 0.33
C ILE A 7 7.40 -3.22 0.30
N ILE A 8 8.65 -2.85 0.09
CA ILE A 8 9.78 -3.79 0.18
C ILE A 8 10.08 -4.01 1.67
N PRO A 9 10.15 -5.26 2.15
CA PRO A 9 10.52 -5.53 3.54
C PRO A 9 11.78 -4.74 3.90
N LYS A 10 11.82 -4.16 5.10
CA LYS A 10 12.91 -3.28 5.60
C LYS A 10 14.32 -3.87 5.50
N SER A 11 14.45 -5.15 5.10
CA SER A 11 15.72 -5.78 4.75
C SER A 11 15.90 -5.81 3.23
N PRO A 12 16.73 -4.94 2.64
CA PRO A 12 16.98 -4.92 1.19
C PRO A 12 17.53 -6.25 0.66
N TRP A 13 18.22 -7.01 1.50
CA TRP A 13 18.79 -8.30 1.18
C TRP A 13 17.73 -9.37 0.88
N LEU A 14 16.67 -9.45 1.69
CA LEU A 14 15.59 -10.43 1.47
C LEU A 14 14.87 -10.18 0.14
N SER A 15 14.66 -8.92 -0.20
CA SER A 15 14.08 -8.51 -1.47
C SER A 15 14.97 -8.92 -2.66
N ILE A 16 16.28 -8.73 -2.57
CA ILE A 16 17.24 -9.11 -3.63
C ILE A 16 17.25 -10.62 -3.83
N TYR A 17 17.28 -11.44 -2.77
CA TYR A 17 17.24 -12.90 -2.90
C TYR A 17 15.96 -13.40 -3.56
N ILE A 18 14.81 -12.88 -3.16
CA ILE A 18 13.54 -13.21 -3.79
C ILE A 18 13.58 -12.86 -5.28
N TRP A 19 14.06 -11.67 -5.66
CA TRP A 19 14.19 -11.25 -7.05
C TRP A 19 15.15 -12.13 -7.85
N ILE A 20 16.31 -12.51 -7.29
CA ILE A 20 17.28 -13.38 -7.95
C ILE A 20 16.66 -14.76 -8.21
N ILE A 21 16.05 -15.40 -7.20
CA ILE A 21 15.41 -16.71 -7.35
C ILE A 21 14.34 -16.65 -8.43
N PHE A 22 13.50 -15.64 -8.41
CA PHE A 22 12.41 -15.49 -9.37
C PHE A 22 12.89 -15.15 -10.79
N CYS A 23 13.99 -14.42 -10.95
CA CYS A 23 14.56 -14.15 -12.27
C CYS A 23 15.29 -15.37 -12.85
N ILE A 24 15.91 -16.22 -12.02
CA ILE A 24 16.70 -17.37 -12.47
C ILE A 24 15.81 -18.59 -12.73
N MET A 25 14.80 -18.84 -11.91
CA MET A 25 13.91 -19.99 -12.03
C MET A 25 13.26 -20.17 -13.42
N PRO A 26 12.72 -19.12 -14.09
CA PRO A 26 12.16 -19.28 -15.42
C PRO A 26 13.13 -19.84 -16.45
N PHE A 27 14.41 -19.45 -16.37
CA PHE A 27 15.43 -19.93 -17.30
C PHE A 27 15.65 -21.44 -17.21
N PHE A 28 15.55 -22.03 -16.02
CA PHE A 28 15.63 -23.47 -15.84
C PHE A 28 14.54 -24.21 -16.63
N PHE A 29 13.29 -23.70 -16.59
CA PHE A 29 12.18 -24.30 -17.33
C PHE A 29 12.29 -24.08 -18.84
N ILE A 30 12.79 -22.93 -19.28
CA ILE A 30 12.99 -22.61 -20.69
C ILE A 30 14.13 -23.44 -21.29
N MET A 31 15.25 -23.57 -20.56
CA MET A 31 16.42 -24.35 -21.00
C MET A 31 16.14 -25.86 -21.09
N ARG A 32 15.06 -26.36 -20.48
CA ARG A 32 14.60 -27.74 -20.63
C ARG A 32 14.07 -28.04 -22.05
N SER A 33 13.71 -27.00 -22.81
CA SER A 33 13.30 -27.16 -24.21
C SER A 33 14.51 -27.52 -25.10
N PHE A 34 14.37 -28.53 -25.94
CA PHE A 34 15.43 -28.94 -26.88
C PHE A 34 15.50 -28.05 -28.14
N SER A 35 14.54 -27.17 -28.37
CA SER A 35 14.50 -26.35 -29.57
C SER A 35 14.99 -24.91 -29.27
N PRO A 36 16.02 -24.41 -30.00
CA PRO A 36 16.51 -23.04 -29.86
C PRO A 36 15.43 -21.99 -30.10
N PHE A 37 14.45 -22.31 -30.95
CA PHE A 37 13.32 -21.43 -31.23
C PHE A 37 12.43 -21.20 -29.99
N TYR A 38 12.08 -22.29 -29.28
CA TYR A 38 11.30 -22.18 -28.02
C TYR A 38 12.08 -21.48 -26.94
N ILE A 39 13.40 -21.70 -26.84
CA ILE A 39 14.26 -20.98 -25.90
C ILE A 39 14.22 -19.48 -26.17
N GLY A 40 14.32 -19.05 -27.44
CA GLY A 40 14.22 -17.66 -27.84
C GLY A 40 12.87 -17.02 -27.47
N ILE A 41 11.77 -17.73 -27.72
CA ILE A 41 10.41 -17.28 -27.34
C ILE A 41 10.32 -17.12 -25.81
N GLY A 42 10.79 -18.09 -25.03
CA GLY A 42 10.72 -18.04 -23.57
C GLY A 42 11.52 -16.86 -22.98
N ILE A 43 12.73 -16.63 -23.47
CA ILE A 43 13.55 -15.49 -23.06
C ILE A 43 12.84 -14.16 -23.40
N THR A 44 12.28 -14.05 -24.61
CA THR A 44 11.52 -12.87 -25.03
C THR A 44 10.32 -12.62 -24.12
N MET A 45 9.58 -13.66 -23.75
CA MET A 45 8.44 -13.56 -22.83
C MET A 45 8.87 -13.06 -21.44
N ILE A 46 10.00 -13.54 -20.90
CA ILE A 46 10.52 -13.05 -19.63
C ILE A 46 10.90 -11.56 -19.72
N ILE A 47 11.59 -11.17 -20.79
CA ILE A 47 11.97 -9.77 -20.99
C ILE A 47 10.72 -8.88 -21.07
N LEU A 48 9.71 -9.29 -21.86
CA LEU A 48 8.44 -8.58 -21.95
C LEU A 48 7.74 -8.48 -20.59
N TYR A 49 7.75 -9.57 -19.81
CA TYR A 49 7.18 -9.61 -18.48
C TYR A 49 7.86 -8.61 -17.55
N LEU A 50 9.19 -8.54 -17.53
CA LEU A 50 9.99 -7.60 -16.74
C LEU A 50 9.77 -6.15 -17.20
N LEU A 51 9.62 -5.89 -18.48
CA LEU A 51 9.29 -4.57 -19.02
C LEU A 51 7.89 -4.13 -18.57
N CYS A 52 6.89 -5.00 -18.68
CA CYS A 52 5.54 -4.73 -18.17
C CYS A 52 5.53 -4.45 -16.68
N HIS A 53 6.34 -5.20 -15.91
CA HIS A 53 6.56 -4.98 -14.51
C HIS A 53 7.09 -3.56 -14.24
N LYS A 54 8.16 -3.14 -14.91
CA LYS A 54 8.74 -1.80 -14.78
C LYS A 54 7.72 -0.70 -15.15
N PHE A 55 7.02 -0.86 -16.27
CA PHE A 55 6.03 0.12 -16.73
C PHE A 55 4.81 0.20 -15.81
N SER A 56 4.39 -0.89 -15.19
CA SER A 56 3.31 -0.89 -14.22
C SER A 56 3.60 0.02 -13.03
N PHE A 57 4.85 0.09 -12.57
CA PHE A 57 5.25 1.00 -11.47
C PHE A 57 5.23 2.49 -11.85
N GLN A 58 5.50 2.80 -13.11
CA GLN A 58 5.64 4.19 -13.58
C GLN A 58 4.34 4.75 -14.16
N SER A 59 3.32 3.92 -14.33
CA SER A 59 2.10 4.26 -15.07
C SER A 59 1.05 4.98 -14.20
N LYS A 60 0.20 5.77 -14.87
CA LYS A 60 -1.00 6.35 -14.26
C LYS A 60 -1.95 5.24 -13.78
N PRO A 61 -2.78 5.49 -12.75
CA PRO A 61 -3.64 4.46 -12.13
C PRO A 61 -4.47 3.63 -13.13
N GLY A 62 -4.97 4.23 -14.20
CA GLY A 62 -5.76 3.51 -15.23
C GLY A 62 -4.93 2.56 -16.11
N LEU A 63 -3.68 2.93 -16.42
CA LEU A 63 -2.79 2.10 -17.24
C LEU A 63 -2.22 0.89 -16.49
N VAL A 64 -2.21 0.93 -15.17
CA VAL A 64 -1.77 -0.20 -14.32
C VAL A 64 -2.60 -1.45 -14.61
N TYR A 65 -3.92 -1.32 -14.76
CA TYR A 65 -4.80 -2.45 -15.07
C TYR A 65 -4.46 -3.10 -16.42
N MET A 66 -4.12 -2.30 -17.44
CA MET A 66 -3.70 -2.78 -18.75
C MET A 66 -2.40 -3.60 -18.64
N TRP A 67 -1.40 -3.10 -17.90
CA TRP A 67 -0.13 -3.81 -17.72
C TRP A 67 -0.28 -5.12 -16.94
N ILE A 68 -1.13 -5.12 -15.89
CA ILE A 68 -1.43 -6.33 -15.12
C ILE A 68 -2.16 -7.36 -16.00
N SER A 69 -3.13 -6.93 -16.83
CA SER A 69 -3.83 -7.82 -17.77
C SER A 69 -2.86 -8.45 -18.78
N PHE A 70 -1.92 -7.67 -19.29
CA PHE A 70 -0.88 -8.20 -20.18
C PHE A 70 0.04 -9.21 -19.48
N GLN A 71 0.42 -8.96 -18.22
CA GLN A 71 1.17 -9.93 -17.40
C GLN A 71 0.37 -11.23 -17.20
N MET A 72 -0.95 -11.16 -17.01
CA MET A 72 -1.80 -12.36 -16.91
C MET A 72 -1.75 -13.19 -18.19
N VAL A 73 -1.80 -12.56 -19.37
CA VAL A 73 -1.68 -13.26 -20.66
C VAL A 73 -0.31 -13.93 -20.79
N LEU A 74 0.76 -13.24 -20.43
CA LEU A 74 2.11 -13.83 -20.42
C LEU A 74 2.23 -15.01 -19.45
N ASN A 75 1.57 -14.94 -18.28
CA ASN A 75 1.54 -16.05 -17.32
C ASN A 75 0.86 -17.29 -17.91
N ILE A 76 -0.28 -17.12 -18.59
CA ILE A 76 -0.99 -18.21 -19.25
C ILE A 76 -0.07 -18.84 -20.32
N ALA A 77 0.54 -18.02 -21.17
CA ALA A 77 1.44 -18.48 -22.22
C ALA A 77 2.65 -19.24 -21.64
N MET A 78 3.30 -18.74 -20.59
CA MET A 78 4.43 -19.40 -19.93
C MET A 78 4.01 -20.71 -19.26
N THR A 79 2.82 -20.75 -18.66
CA THR A 79 2.29 -21.99 -18.06
C THR A 79 2.02 -23.05 -19.12
N LEU A 80 1.41 -22.68 -20.26
CA LEU A 80 1.03 -23.62 -21.31
C LEU A 80 2.22 -24.05 -22.18
N MET A 81 3.21 -23.19 -22.43
CA MET A 81 4.36 -23.53 -23.28
C MET A 81 5.50 -24.20 -22.51
N PHE A 82 5.74 -23.80 -21.27
CA PHE A 82 6.91 -24.22 -20.49
C PHE A 82 6.56 -24.93 -19.17
N GLY A 83 5.28 -25.00 -18.78
CA GLY A 83 4.85 -25.50 -17.47
C GLY A 83 5.27 -24.57 -16.31
N TYR A 84 5.64 -23.33 -16.60
CA TYR A 84 6.15 -22.39 -15.59
C TYR A 84 5.04 -21.51 -15.02
N ILE A 85 4.50 -21.91 -13.87
CA ILE A 85 3.37 -21.25 -13.21
C ILE A 85 3.77 -20.12 -12.25
N TYR A 86 5.04 -20.09 -11.83
CA TYR A 86 5.47 -19.24 -10.71
C TYR A 86 5.48 -17.75 -11.02
N LEU A 87 5.44 -17.33 -12.30
CA LEU A 87 5.25 -15.93 -12.68
C LEU A 87 3.91 -15.34 -12.17
N SER A 88 2.92 -16.19 -11.95
CA SER A 88 1.64 -15.78 -11.37
C SER A 88 1.78 -15.16 -9.97
N LEU A 89 2.78 -15.58 -9.17
CA LEU A 89 3.06 -15.00 -7.85
C LEU A 89 3.49 -13.53 -7.94
N PHE A 90 4.23 -13.15 -8.99
CA PHE A 90 4.61 -11.75 -9.18
C PHE A 90 3.41 -10.90 -9.57
N THR A 91 2.56 -11.39 -10.48
CA THR A 91 1.32 -10.70 -10.83
C THR A 91 0.41 -10.58 -9.60
N ALA A 92 0.35 -11.61 -8.76
CA ALA A 92 -0.36 -11.60 -7.49
C ALA A 92 0.14 -10.49 -6.55
N PHE A 93 1.47 -10.31 -6.46
CA PHE A 93 2.07 -9.21 -5.70
C PHE A 93 1.62 -7.83 -6.20
N PHE A 94 1.55 -7.62 -7.52
CA PHE A 94 1.05 -6.35 -8.09
C PHE A 94 -0.40 -6.09 -7.78
N ILE A 95 -1.24 -7.11 -7.91
CA ILE A 95 -2.67 -7.02 -7.62
C ILE A 95 -2.89 -6.61 -6.17
N GLY A 96 -2.09 -7.16 -5.22
CA GLY A 96 -2.15 -6.79 -3.81
C GLY A 96 -1.85 -5.32 -3.51
N ASN A 97 -1.19 -4.62 -4.43
CA ASN A 97 -0.84 -3.20 -4.31
C ASN A 97 -1.86 -2.25 -4.97
N ILE A 98 -2.95 -2.76 -5.53
CA ILE A 98 -4.03 -1.94 -6.11
C ILE A 98 -4.77 -1.23 -4.97
N ARG A 99 -4.83 0.11 -5.03
CA ARG A 99 -5.49 0.92 -4.00
C ARG A 99 -7.02 0.92 -4.09
N GLN A 100 -7.56 0.84 -5.31
CA GLN A 100 -9.00 0.88 -5.53
C GLN A 100 -9.63 -0.47 -5.19
N THR A 101 -10.58 -0.48 -4.26
CA THR A 101 -11.24 -1.70 -3.76
C THR A 101 -11.89 -2.51 -4.89
N VAL A 102 -12.67 -1.85 -5.75
CA VAL A 102 -13.36 -2.53 -6.87
C VAL A 102 -12.36 -3.10 -7.86
N GLY A 103 -11.34 -2.29 -8.24
CA GLY A 103 -10.27 -2.72 -9.14
C GLY A 103 -9.48 -3.91 -8.59
N PHE A 104 -9.19 -3.91 -7.28
CA PHE A 104 -8.53 -5.02 -6.61
C PHE A 104 -9.35 -6.32 -6.75
N TYR A 105 -10.62 -6.33 -6.35
CA TYR A 105 -11.43 -7.56 -6.37
C TYR A 105 -11.65 -8.09 -7.79
N ILE A 106 -11.85 -7.22 -8.80
CA ILE A 106 -12.01 -7.64 -10.19
C ILE A 106 -10.71 -8.29 -10.69
N MET A 107 -9.56 -7.63 -10.54
CA MET A 107 -8.28 -8.16 -11.03
C MET A 107 -7.85 -9.41 -10.27
N TYR A 108 -8.15 -9.46 -8.97
CA TYR A 108 -7.87 -10.63 -8.13
C TYR A 108 -8.71 -11.84 -8.57
N GLY A 109 -10.01 -11.67 -8.79
CA GLY A 109 -10.90 -12.75 -9.27
C GLY A 109 -10.49 -13.24 -10.67
N LEU A 110 -10.18 -12.33 -11.60
CA LEU A 110 -9.69 -12.67 -12.94
C LEU A 110 -8.36 -13.44 -12.87
N HIS A 111 -7.43 -13.00 -12.01
CA HIS A 111 -6.14 -13.64 -11.87
C HIS A 111 -6.25 -15.07 -11.34
N ILE A 112 -7.06 -15.31 -10.32
CA ILE A 112 -7.34 -16.66 -9.80
C ILE A 112 -7.97 -17.52 -10.90
N GLY A 113 -9.00 -17.01 -11.58
CA GLY A 113 -9.69 -17.73 -12.65
C GLY A 113 -8.75 -18.14 -13.78
N PHE A 114 -7.93 -17.23 -14.29
CA PHE A 114 -6.96 -17.52 -15.33
C PHE A 114 -5.85 -18.47 -14.87
N THR A 115 -5.40 -18.36 -13.63
CA THR A 115 -4.39 -19.27 -13.07
C THR A 115 -4.95 -20.68 -12.96
N VAL A 116 -6.15 -20.86 -12.42
CA VAL A 116 -6.81 -22.17 -12.31
C VAL A 116 -7.06 -22.78 -13.71
N LEU A 117 -7.54 -21.98 -14.65
CA LEU A 117 -7.80 -22.42 -16.02
C LEU A 117 -6.50 -22.85 -16.71
N SER A 118 -5.41 -22.11 -16.58
CA SER A 118 -4.13 -22.47 -17.18
C SER A 118 -3.51 -23.71 -16.55
N ILE A 119 -3.69 -23.94 -15.25
CA ILE A 119 -3.28 -25.17 -14.57
C ILE A 119 -4.09 -26.36 -15.10
N ALA A 120 -5.41 -26.23 -15.15
CA ALA A 120 -6.29 -27.28 -15.66
C ALA A 120 -5.90 -27.65 -17.10
N ALA A 121 -5.71 -26.67 -17.98
CA ALA A 121 -5.23 -26.90 -19.34
C ALA A 121 -3.84 -27.56 -19.37
N GLY A 122 -2.93 -27.15 -18.49
CA GLY A 122 -1.59 -27.75 -18.36
C GLY A 122 -1.64 -29.23 -17.98
N TYR A 123 -2.53 -29.66 -17.09
CA TYR A 123 -2.75 -31.06 -16.76
C TYR A 123 -3.27 -31.87 -17.97
N PHE A 124 -4.11 -31.25 -18.83
CA PHE A 124 -4.56 -31.92 -20.05
C PHE A 124 -3.47 -32.05 -21.10
N ILE A 125 -2.58 -31.06 -21.23
CA ILE A 125 -1.55 -31.02 -22.29
C ILE A 125 -0.28 -31.74 -21.86
N TYR A 126 0.13 -31.59 -20.59
CA TYR A 126 1.44 -32.07 -20.07
C TYR A 126 1.25 -32.83 -18.75
N LEU A 127 0.47 -33.92 -18.75
CA LEU A 127 0.07 -34.64 -17.55
C LEU A 127 1.28 -35.03 -16.67
N ASP A 128 2.31 -35.67 -17.26
CA ASP A 128 3.47 -36.16 -16.50
C ASP A 128 4.27 -35.03 -15.84
N LEU A 129 4.43 -33.91 -16.56
CA LEU A 129 5.12 -32.73 -16.04
C LEU A 129 4.36 -32.11 -14.85
N PHE A 130 3.06 -31.96 -14.98
CA PHE A 130 2.23 -31.34 -13.96
C PHE A 130 2.04 -32.26 -12.75
N LEU A 131 1.93 -33.58 -12.94
CA LEU A 131 1.91 -34.55 -11.85
C LEU A 131 3.18 -34.48 -10.99
N THR A 132 4.33 -34.40 -11.63
CA THR A 132 5.63 -34.27 -10.93
C THR A 132 5.73 -32.96 -10.16
N GLN A 133 5.13 -31.89 -10.68
CA GLN A 133 5.17 -30.54 -10.07
C GLN A 133 3.99 -30.26 -9.12
N THR A 134 3.05 -31.19 -8.94
CA THR A 134 1.84 -30.99 -8.14
C THR A 134 2.09 -30.35 -6.77
N PRO A 135 3.08 -30.76 -5.93
CA PRO A 135 3.33 -30.12 -4.64
C PRO A 135 3.68 -28.64 -4.78
N PHE A 136 4.46 -28.29 -5.79
CA PHE A 136 4.87 -26.90 -6.04
C PHE A 136 3.72 -26.06 -6.62
N ILE A 137 2.86 -26.67 -7.46
CA ILE A 137 1.66 -26.02 -7.99
C ILE A 137 0.70 -25.66 -6.85
N ILE A 138 0.53 -26.56 -5.88
CA ILE A 138 -0.30 -26.27 -4.68
C ILE A 138 0.25 -25.05 -3.93
N ILE A 139 1.57 -25.00 -3.69
CA ILE A 139 2.21 -23.87 -3.02
C ILE A 139 2.02 -22.58 -3.83
N ALA A 140 2.17 -22.63 -5.15
CA ALA A 140 1.98 -21.49 -6.03
C ALA A 140 0.52 -20.98 -6.00
N VAL A 141 -0.46 -21.88 -6.04
CA VAL A 141 -1.89 -21.53 -5.95
C VAL A 141 -2.21 -20.90 -4.60
N LEU A 142 -1.71 -21.48 -3.50
CA LEU A 142 -1.86 -20.87 -2.18
C LEU A 142 -1.27 -19.46 -2.13
N GLY A 143 -0.09 -19.27 -2.72
CA GLY A 143 0.53 -17.94 -2.82
C GLY A 143 -0.29 -16.96 -3.66
N VAL A 144 -0.83 -17.39 -4.81
CA VAL A 144 -1.70 -16.57 -5.67
C VAL A 144 -2.97 -16.14 -4.94
N VAL A 145 -3.51 -16.97 -4.08
CA VAL A 145 -4.71 -16.64 -3.28
C VAL A 145 -4.36 -15.77 -2.09
N LEU A 146 -3.37 -16.15 -1.28
CA LEU A 146 -3.10 -15.48 0.00
C LEU A 146 -2.34 -14.16 -0.17
N LEU A 147 -1.38 -14.10 -1.08
CA LEU A 147 -0.46 -12.96 -1.18
C LEU A 147 -1.14 -11.65 -1.57
N PRO A 148 -2.04 -11.57 -2.59
CA PRO A 148 -2.73 -10.34 -2.91
C PRO A 148 -3.62 -9.86 -1.77
N PHE A 149 -4.33 -10.80 -1.13
CA PHE A 149 -5.24 -10.47 -0.04
C PHE A 149 -4.50 -9.93 1.19
N THR A 150 -3.41 -10.58 1.60
CA THR A 150 -2.60 -10.13 2.74
C THR A 150 -1.95 -8.79 2.48
N LEU A 151 -1.40 -8.57 1.28
CA LEU A 151 -0.80 -7.29 0.91
C LEU A 151 -1.84 -6.16 0.84
N TYR A 152 -2.99 -6.42 0.22
CA TYR A 152 -4.07 -5.44 0.14
C TYR A 152 -4.56 -5.02 1.52
N THR A 153 -4.82 -6.00 2.40
CA THR A 153 -5.30 -5.74 3.77
C THR A 153 -4.25 -4.96 4.57
N ARG A 154 -2.99 -5.35 4.48
CA ARG A 154 -1.88 -4.67 5.13
C ARG A 154 -1.73 -3.22 4.65
N ASN A 155 -1.71 -2.99 3.35
CA ASN A 155 -1.59 -1.65 2.78
C ASN A 155 -2.77 -0.76 3.17
N LYS A 156 -3.98 -1.33 3.23
CA LYS A 156 -5.17 -0.63 3.69
C LYS A 156 -5.07 -0.25 5.17
N GLN A 157 -4.57 -1.16 6.01
CA GLN A 157 -4.36 -0.92 7.43
C GLN A 157 -3.32 0.17 7.65
N GLU A 158 -2.16 0.12 7.00
CA GLU A 158 -1.11 1.14 7.08
C GLU A 158 -1.63 2.55 6.69
N ASN A 159 -2.48 2.63 5.65
CA ASN A 159 -3.11 3.89 5.25
C ASN A 159 -4.08 4.41 6.33
N LEU A 160 -4.92 3.55 6.90
CA LEU A 160 -5.87 3.92 7.96
C LEU A 160 -5.14 4.36 9.24
N GLU A 161 -4.05 3.70 9.61
CA GLU A 161 -3.21 4.10 10.75
C GLU A 161 -2.61 5.49 10.54
N SER A 162 -2.10 5.79 9.34
CA SER A 162 -1.57 7.11 8.99
C SER A 162 -2.64 8.21 8.99
N GLU A 163 -3.86 7.91 8.50
CA GLU A 163 -4.99 8.83 8.56
C GLU A 163 -5.42 9.11 10.01
N LEU A 164 -5.44 8.06 10.85
CA LEU A 164 -5.77 8.17 12.26
C LEU A 164 -4.74 9.02 13.01
N GLU A 165 -3.44 8.85 12.75
CA GLU A 165 -2.38 9.65 13.34
C GLU A 165 -2.54 11.13 12.96
N THR A 166 -2.75 11.41 11.68
CA THR A 166 -3.01 12.78 11.20
C THR A 166 -4.25 13.41 11.84
N ALA A 167 -5.32 12.62 12.03
CA ALA A 167 -6.54 13.09 12.69
C ALA A 167 -6.30 13.39 14.18
N LYS A 168 -5.53 12.55 14.88
CA LYS A 168 -5.13 12.79 16.28
C LYS A 168 -4.33 14.09 16.45
N ASP A 169 -3.37 14.32 15.55
CA ASP A 169 -2.57 15.55 15.59
C ASP A 169 -3.43 16.80 15.43
N ARG A 170 -4.38 16.77 14.47
CA ARG A 170 -5.34 17.88 14.29
C ARG A 170 -6.22 18.10 15.51
N ILE A 171 -6.70 17.03 16.15
CA ILE A 171 -7.51 17.14 17.38
C ILE A 171 -6.66 17.77 18.50
N SER A 172 -5.40 17.36 18.66
CA SER A 172 -4.50 17.92 19.65
C SER A 172 -4.25 19.42 19.44
N GLU A 173 -4.06 19.87 18.21
CA GLU A 173 -3.92 21.29 17.87
C GLU A 173 -5.19 22.07 18.21
N LEU A 174 -6.37 21.52 17.91
CA LEU A 174 -7.65 22.16 18.23
C LEU A 174 -7.86 22.30 19.73
N ILE A 175 -7.54 21.26 20.51
CA ILE A 175 -7.62 21.30 21.98
C ILE A 175 -6.70 22.38 22.54
N ILE A 176 -5.46 22.49 22.07
CA ILE A 176 -4.52 23.52 22.51
C ILE A 176 -5.05 24.93 22.17
N HIS A 177 -5.62 25.07 20.96
CA HIS A 177 -6.18 26.35 20.53
C HIS A 177 -7.40 26.77 21.39
N GLU A 178 -8.30 25.84 21.67
CA GLU A 178 -9.47 26.05 22.52
C GLU A 178 -9.07 26.42 23.95
N GLU A 179 -8.08 25.71 24.49
CA GLU A 179 -7.56 26.00 25.83
C GLU A 179 -6.90 27.38 25.91
N ARG A 180 -6.13 27.77 24.89
CA ARG A 180 -5.57 29.14 24.82
C ARG A 180 -6.68 30.22 24.79
N GLN A 181 -7.74 29.97 24.01
CA GLN A 181 -8.89 30.91 23.97
C GLN A 181 -9.64 30.99 25.31
N ARG A 182 -9.77 29.83 26.00
CA ARG A 182 -10.37 29.80 27.33
C ARG A 182 -9.54 30.60 28.32
N ILE A 183 -8.23 30.35 28.38
CA ILE A 183 -7.31 31.09 29.26
C ILE A 183 -7.34 32.59 28.97
N ALA A 184 -7.35 32.99 27.70
CA ALA A 184 -7.43 34.42 27.33
C ALA A 184 -8.73 35.08 27.81
N ARG A 185 -9.87 34.39 27.70
CA ARG A 185 -11.15 34.89 28.23
C ARG A 185 -11.13 35.02 29.76
N ASP A 186 -10.67 33.97 30.45
CA ASP A 186 -10.60 33.96 31.91
C ASP A 186 -9.67 35.07 32.46
N LEU A 187 -8.53 35.28 31.76
CA LEU A 187 -7.62 36.39 32.07
C LEU A 187 -8.29 37.76 31.85
N HIS A 188 -8.93 37.94 30.68
CA HIS A 188 -9.62 39.19 30.36
C HIS A 188 -10.68 39.53 31.41
N ASP A 189 -11.50 38.57 31.78
CA ASP A 189 -12.58 38.75 32.75
C ASP A 189 -12.02 39.03 34.16
N THR A 190 -11.01 38.27 34.58
CA THR A 190 -10.38 38.47 35.91
C THR A 190 -9.63 39.79 35.99
N LEU A 191 -8.84 40.15 34.97
CA LEU A 191 -8.11 41.43 34.94
C LEU A 191 -9.08 42.61 34.79
N GLY A 192 -10.10 42.48 33.94
CA GLY A 192 -11.13 43.51 33.78
C GLY A 192 -11.86 43.82 35.09
N GLN A 193 -12.27 42.79 35.83
CA GLN A 193 -12.88 42.94 37.13
C GLN A 193 -11.95 43.62 38.15
N LYS A 194 -10.68 43.18 38.23
CA LYS A 194 -9.70 43.77 39.15
C LYS A 194 -9.38 45.24 38.82
N LEU A 195 -9.22 45.56 37.53
CA LEU A 195 -8.96 46.90 37.05
C LEU A 195 -10.15 47.83 37.35
N SER A 196 -11.39 47.37 37.11
CA SER A 196 -12.60 48.11 37.47
C SER A 196 -12.70 48.37 38.96
N MET A 197 -12.38 47.38 39.80
CA MET A 197 -12.37 47.52 41.24
C MET A 197 -11.29 48.52 41.71
N ILE A 198 -10.09 48.50 41.13
CA ILE A 198 -9.01 49.44 41.40
C ILE A 198 -9.45 50.86 41.03
N GLY A 199 -10.06 51.04 39.84
CA GLY A 199 -10.59 52.32 39.38
C GLY A 199 -11.63 52.88 40.33
N LEU A 200 -12.59 52.06 40.79
CA LEU A 200 -13.63 52.44 41.72
C LEU A 200 -13.04 52.80 43.09
N LYS A 201 -12.06 52.04 43.58
CA LYS A 201 -11.40 52.40 44.87
C LYS A 201 -10.56 53.67 44.76
N SER A 202 -9.91 53.91 43.61
CA SER A 202 -9.13 55.14 43.38
C SER A 202 -10.04 56.36 43.29
N ASP A 203 -11.22 56.30 42.64
CA ASP A 203 -12.21 57.36 42.59
C ASP A 203 -12.78 57.62 43.95
N LEU A 204 -13.08 56.60 44.73
CA LEU A 204 -13.55 56.73 46.11
C LEU A 204 -12.50 57.40 46.99
N ALA A 205 -11.24 57.03 46.92
CA ALA A 205 -10.15 57.64 47.66
C ALA A 205 -9.99 59.13 47.30
N ALA A 206 -10.03 59.47 46.00
CA ALA A 206 -9.98 60.89 45.56
C ALA A 206 -11.10 61.75 46.15
N ARG A 207 -12.31 61.21 46.16
CA ARG A 207 -13.47 61.89 46.75
C ARG A 207 -13.39 62.02 48.28
N LEU A 208 -12.78 61.02 48.95
CA LEU A 208 -12.59 61.09 50.42
C LEU A 208 -11.52 62.12 50.82
N VAL A 209 -10.42 62.24 50.03
CA VAL A 209 -9.44 63.32 50.27
C VAL A 209 -10.02 64.70 50.23
N GLU A 210 -11.00 64.97 49.34
CA GLU A 210 -11.68 66.25 49.24
C GLU A 210 -12.64 66.49 50.39
N LYS A 211 -13.33 65.46 50.91
CA LYS A 211 -14.36 65.58 51.90
C LYS A 211 -13.95 65.31 53.35
N ASN A 212 -13.05 64.42 53.56
CA ASN A 212 -12.61 63.97 54.90
C ASN A 212 -11.18 63.37 54.83
N PRO A 213 -10.10 64.20 54.91
CA PRO A 213 -8.72 63.82 54.72
C PRO A 213 -8.21 62.74 55.70
N GLN A 214 -8.87 62.57 56.85
CA GLN A 214 -8.51 61.62 57.88
C GLN A 214 -9.03 60.19 57.60
N GLN A 215 -9.90 59.97 56.57
CA GLN A 215 -10.46 58.67 56.17
C GLN A 215 -9.97 58.21 54.79
N ALA A 216 -9.20 59.00 54.07
CA ALA A 216 -8.59 58.65 52.76
C ALA A 216 -7.29 57.91 52.95
#